data_d1086028fe3aa524bedcdf6a13dffb37
#
_entry.id   d1086028fe3aa524bedcdf6a13dffb37
#
_cell.length_a   1.000
_cell.length_b   1.000
_cell.length_c   1.000
_cell.angle_alpha   90.00
_cell.angle_beta   90.00
_cell.angle_gamma   90.00
#
_symmetry.space_group_name_H-M   'P 1'
#
loop_
_entity.id
_entity.type
_entity.pdbx_description
1 polymer ?
#
loop_
_entity_poly.entity_id
_entity_poly.type
_entity_poly.pdbx_seq_one_letter_code
_entity_poly.pdbx_strand_id
1 'polypeptide(L)' 'MYQVAVKIPDAVLHDTHMTENQSEQLAKKIVAMHYYLHLHISLGHCAQIAELSEEDFIKYLC' A
#
# COMPACT_ATOMS: atom_id res chain seq x y z
N MET A 1 -11.24 -4.73 -13.43
CA MET A 1 -10.73 -3.91 -12.32
C MET A 1 -9.21 -3.75 -12.46
N TYR A 2 -8.74 -2.54 -12.40
CA TYR A 2 -7.30 -2.29 -12.54
C TYR A 2 -6.58 -2.62 -11.23
N GLN A 3 -5.50 -3.37 -11.35
CA GLN A 3 -4.60 -3.59 -10.23
C GLN A 3 -3.31 -2.82 -10.50
N VAL A 4 -2.86 -2.08 -9.50
CA VAL A 4 -1.57 -1.38 -9.59
C VAL A 4 -0.49 -2.35 -9.16
N ALA A 5 0.42 -2.66 -10.07
CA ALA A 5 1.57 -3.50 -9.77
C ALA A 5 2.79 -2.62 -9.59
N VAL A 6 3.46 -2.74 -8.45
CA VAL A 6 4.70 -2.02 -8.17
C VAL A 6 5.83 -3.02 -8.13
N LYS A 7 6.82 -2.81 -8.99
CA LYS A 7 7.99 -3.68 -9.03
C LYS A 7 9.12 -3.04 -8.24
N ILE A 8 9.57 -3.73 -7.19
CA ILE A 8 10.66 -3.26 -6.34
C ILE A 8 11.95 -3.91 -6.79
N PRO A 9 13.02 -3.15 -7.06
CA PRO A 9 14.30 -3.72 -7.45
C PRO A 9 14.87 -4.64 -6.38
N ASP A 10 15.54 -5.72 -6.81
CA ASP A 10 16.13 -6.70 -5.89
C ASP A 10 17.12 -6.06 -4.91
N ALA A 11 17.86 -5.06 -5.35
CA ALA A 11 18.81 -4.35 -4.50
C ALA A 11 18.13 -3.72 -3.28
N VAL A 12 16.93 -3.16 -3.48
CA VAL A 12 16.16 -2.55 -2.39
C VAL A 12 15.68 -3.63 -1.43
N LEU A 13 15.21 -4.75 -1.95
CA LEU A 13 14.77 -5.89 -1.14
C LEU A 13 15.92 -6.42 -0.28
N HIS A 14 17.11 -6.50 -0.86
CA HIS A 14 18.32 -6.97 -0.14
C HIS A 14 18.70 -5.99 0.98
N ASP A 15 18.71 -4.69 0.68
CA ASP A 15 19.11 -3.66 1.64
C ASP A 15 18.14 -3.54 2.81
N THR A 16 16.85 -3.75 2.56
CA THR A 16 15.83 -3.64 3.60
C THR A 16 15.53 -4.95 4.31
N HIS A 17 16.11 -6.05 3.85
CA HIS A 17 15.82 -7.41 4.34
C HIS A 17 14.34 -7.77 4.23
N MET A 18 13.64 -7.21 3.23
CA MET A 18 12.23 -7.49 3.00
C MET A 18 12.08 -8.52 1.89
N THR A 19 11.05 -9.36 2.01
CA THR A 19 10.67 -10.22 0.90
C THR A 19 9.95 -9.39 -0.16
N GLU A 20 9.87 -9.91 -1.38
CA GLU A 20 9.14 -9.26 -2.46
C GLU A 20 7.68 -8.99 -2.05
N ASN A 21 7.04 -9.96 -1.40
CA ASN A 21 5.67 -9.82 -0.94
C ASN A 21 5.51 -8.73 0.11
N GLN A 22 6.43 -8.65 1.08
CA GLN A 22 6.40 -7.61 2.10
C GLN A 22 6.56 -6.22 1.50
N SER A 23 7.49 -6.08 0.55
CA SER A 23 7.73 -4.81 -0.11
C SER A 23 6.53 -4.38 -0.96
N GLU A 24 5.89 -5.32 -1.64
CA GLU A 24 4.68 -5.05 -2.42
C GLU A 24 3.53 -4.57 -1.51
N GLN A 25 3.33 -5.22 -0.37
CA GLN A 25 2.32 -4.82 0.60
C GLN A 25 2.59 -3.41 1.13
N LEU A 26 3.83 -3.10 1.45
CA LEU A 26 4.21 -1.77 1.90
C LEU A 26 3.91 -0.72 0.83
N ALA A 27 4.26 -0.99 -0.42
CA ALA A 27 4.02 -0.08 -1.53
C ALA A 27 2.52 0.21 -1.70
N LYS A 28 1.68 -0.82 -1.63
CA LYS A 28 0.23 -0.67 -1.73
C LYS A 28 -0.32 0.22 -0.62
N LYS A 29 0.15 0.03 0.61
CA LYS A 29 -0.30 0.85 1.75
C LYS A 29 0.10 2.31 1.58
N ILE A 30 1.31 2.57 1.11
CA ILE A 30 1.79 3.94 0.90
C ILE A 30 0.99 4.62 -0.22
N VAL A 31 0.74 3.92 -1.31
CA VAL A 31 -0.06 4.44 -2.42
C VAL A 31 -1.48 4.75 -1.94
N ALA A 32 -2.11 3.84 -1.20
CA ALA A 32 -3.44 4.04 -0.67
C ALA A 32 -3.50 5.25 0.26
N MET A 33 -2.51 5.40 1.12
CA MET A 33 -2.43 6.53 2.05
C MET A 33 -2.31 7.85 1.30
N HIS A 34 -1.51 7.89 0.25
CA HIS A 34 -1.36 9.09 -0.58
C HIS A 34 -2.69 9.50 -1.22
N TYR A 35 -3.41 8.54 -1.80
CA TYR A 35 -4.72 8.81 -2.39
C TYR A 35 -5.71 9.33 -1.35
N TYR A 36 -5.68 8.77 -0.16
CA TYR A 36 -6.59 9.19 0.91
C TYR A 36 -6.28 10.61 1.39
N LEU A 37 -4.99 10.89 1.69
CA LEU A 37 -4.60 12.15 2.31
C LEU A 37 -4.51 13.32 1.33
N HIS A 38 -4.08 13.07 0.10
CA HIS A 38 -3.79 14.13 -0.86
C HIS A 38 -4.83 14.25 -1.98
N LEU A 39 -5.46 13.15 -2.36
CA LEU A 39 -6.40 13.13 -3.47
C LEU A 39 -7.85 12.97 -3.01
N HIS A 40 -8.07 12.88 -1.72
CA HIS A 40 -9.41 12.83 -1.10
C HIS A 40 -10.28 11.68 -1.62
N ILE A 41 -9.66 10.56 -1.94
CA ILE A 41 -10.40 9.36 -2.33
C ILE A 41 -11.02 8.74 -1.08
N SER A 42 -12.20 8.15 -1.20
CA SER A 42 -12.92 7.60 -0.05
C SER A 42 -12.12 6.53 0.67
N LEU A 43 -12.34 6.42 1.99
CA LEU A 43 -11.66 5.45 2.84
C LEU A 43 -11.84 4.02 2.33
N GLY A 44 -13.06 3.66 1.92
CA GLY A 44 -13.33 2.31 1.42
C GLY A 44 -12.53 1.98 0.18
N HIS A 45 -12.43 2.91 -0.76
CA HIS A 45 -11.66 2.70 -1.97
C HIS A 45 -10.16 2.60 -1.68
N CYS A 46 -9.66 3.44 -0.78
CA CYS A 46 -8.24 3.39 -0.39
C CYS A 46 -7.91 2.08 0.32
N ALA A 47 -8.79 1.58 1.17
CA ALA A 47 -8.60 0.30 1.82
C ALA A 47 -8.53 -0.84 0.78
N GLN A 48 -9.31 -0.77 -0.29
CA GLN A 48 -9.23 -1.74 -1.38
C GLN A 48 -7.88 -1.69 -2.09
N ILE A 49 -7.31 -0.50 -2.30
CA ILE A 49 -5.98 -0.36 -2.89
C ILE A 49 -4.94 -1.07 -2.02
N ALA A 50 -5.03 -0.88 -0.71
CA ALA A 50 -4.11 -1.49 0.25
C ALA A 50 -4.42 -2.97 0.52
N GLU A 51 -5.52 -3.49 0.00
CA GLU A 51 -6.01 -4.85 0.26
C GLU A 51 -6.23 -5.09 1.76
N LEU A 52 -6.74 -4.07 2.45
CA LEU A 52 -7.05 -4.11 3.87
C LEU A 52 -8.55 -3.84 4.08
N SER A 53 -9.06 -4.23 5.25
CA SER A 53 -10.36 -3.76 5.69
C SER A 53 -10.26 -2.28 6.05
N GLU A 54 -11.38 -1.58 6.07
CA GLU A 54 -11.39 -0.17 6.46
C GLU A 54 -10.81 0.02 7.86
N GLU A 55 -11.14 -0.88 8.78
CA GLU A 55 -10.64 -0.84 10.14
C GLU A 55 -9.12 -0.98 10.18
N ASP A 56 -8.57 -1.94 9.45
CA ASP A 56 -7.12 -2.15 9.40
C ASP A 56 -6.40 -0.97 8.75
N PHE A 57 -7.00 -0.39 7.73
CA PHE A 57 -6.44 0.78 7.06
C PHE A 57 -6.40 1.98 8.00
N ILE A 58 -7.47 2.19 8.78
CA ILE A 58 -7.52 3.27 9.78
C ILE A 58 -6.40 3.08 10.81
N LYS A 59 -6.19 1.85 11.28
CA LYS A 59 -5.11 1.53 12.21
C LYS A 59 -3.74 1.85 11.61
N TYR A 60 -3.57 1.61 10.33
CA TYR A 60 -2.32 1.93 9.64
C TYR A 60 -2.10 3.45 9.57
N LEU A 61 -3.15 4.24 9.37
CA LEU A 61 -3.07 5.69 9.28
C LEU A 61 -2.77 6.33 10.63
N CYS A 62 -3.14 5.69 11.72
CA CYS A 62 -2.80 6.14 13.07
C CYS A 62 -1.40 5.65 13.46
#